data_a7ae33bb33fc6d1b6b1148fc2aef2e8c
#
_entry.id   a7ae33bb33fc6d1b6b1148fc2aef2e8c
#
_cell.length_a   1.000
_cell.length_b   1.000
_cell.length_c   1.000
_cell.angle_alpha   90.00
_cell.angle_beta   90.00
_cell.angle_gamma   90.00
#
_symmetry.space_group_name_H-M   'P 1'
#
loop_
_entity.id
_entity.type
_entity.pdbx_description
1 polymer ?
#
loop_
_entity_poly.entity_id
_entity_poly.type
_entity_poly.pdbx_seq_one_letter_code
_entity_poly.pdbx_strand_id
1 'polypeptide(L)'
;MKRLLSIFCLSAIAFCAFGITHTYTPSSVLGSGSWVKIRVSESGVYRMTYEELQAAGLGNPSDVRVYGYGGAMLTQNFNKAKIDDLPAVGFYMEKGADGVFGAGDYILFYAQGTTSWAYNGTQFIHTRNPYSDYGYYFLTDNGGTQNLLPTANAIDGSGGTAADTYTNYQIHEQDLLNLLDRESGVDGGGREFYGESFSSTTPNRTFSFTTPDVVVSAPVRIRSEVAAASSSSSRFTLGLNGGSNTLRLDSIPVSDFYTKGALAVFNKDYTANGNTHHVVLSFSNSASGAAGYLNYIELSATCRLSMTGSYMPFRTPVNYGSPTPVVYSLTNATAQTQIWNITDRAHITRVPATLSGNTLTFVGINETAVQEYVAVNTNGTGWLTPDIVGSIDNQNLHRLKNIDYVIICPAEYVGEATRLAQAHARKQAITWAVATDQQVYNEFSSGTPDATAYRWLMKMLYDRGTGSNHKPSWLLLMGDGTFDNRKLLTTSGQNTLLTYQAKNSTVETKAYASDDYFGFLDNNEGENDTQGRMDIGVGRLPVNTLTEAQQMVDKLVAYMENSSYGKWKNQLIFLADDGDNNLHTHVAEEGAERVRRKNPDFVANKIYLDAYPQETDASGESYPLAKNK
;
A
#
# COMPACT_ATOMS: atom_id res chain seq x y z
N MET A 1 -42.51 29.53 50.46
CA MET A 1 -42.23 29.15 49.10
C MET A 1 -40.73 28.97 48.93
N LYS A 2 -40.27 27.76 49.09
CA LYS A 2 -38.83 27.41 48.94
C LYS A 2 -38.62 26.90 47.53
N ARG A 3 -37.78 27.57 46.74
CA ARG A 3 -37.31 27.05 45.41
C ARG A 3 -36.10 26.15 45.65
N LEU A 4 -36.20 24.89 45.30
CA LEU A 4 -35.08 23.98 45.17
C LEU A 4 -34.41 24.26 43.83
N LEU A 5 -33.11 24.55 43.87
CA LEU A 5 -32.22 24.62 42.73
C LEU A 5 -31.55 23.25 42.59
N SER A 6 -31.91 22.49 41.56
CA SER A 6 -31.24 21.24 41.22
C SER A 6 -30.03 21.56 40.34
N ILE A 7 -28.83 21.37 40.88
CA ILE A 7 -27.59 21.47 40.13
C ILE A 7 -27.36 20.10 39.44
N PHE A 8 -27.49 20.07 38.12
CA PHE A 8 -27.06 18.94 37.30
C PHE A 8 -25.55 19.08 37.07
N CYS A 9 -24.74 18.28 37.76
CA CYS A 9 -23.35 18.07 37.43
C CYS A 9 -23.28 17.18 36.18
N LEU A 10 -23.06 17.77 34.99
CA LEU A 10 -22.60 17.05 33.81
C LEU A 10 -21.11 16.71 34.04
N SER A 11 -20.82 15.50 34.46
CA SER A 11 -19.48 14.94 34.36
C SER A 11 -19.19 14.62 32.89
N ALA A 12 -18.50 15.53 32.21
CA ALA A 12 -17.89 15.25 30.91
C ALA A 12 -16.77 14.19 31.14
N ILE A 13 -17.09 12.92 30.87
CA ILE A 13 -16.08 11.89 30.75
C ILE A 13 -15.33 12.19 29.44
N ALA A 14 -14.19 12.86 29.56
CA ALA A 14 -13.24 12.95 28.46
C ALA A 14 -12.73 11.52 28.21
N PHE A 15 -13.24 10.88 27.16
CA PHE A 15 -12.57 9.72 26.57
C PHE A 15 -11.24 10.22 26.01
N CYS A 16 -10.18 10.15 26.79
CA CYS A 16 -8.84 10.15 26.22
C CYS A 16 -8.73 8.85 25.42
N ALA A 17 -8.89 8.95 24.12
CA ALA A 17 -8.47 7.90 23.22
C ALA A 17 -6.94 7.79 23.37
N PHE A 18 -6.48 6.87 24.22
CA PHE A 18 -5.08 6.50 24.26
C PHE A 18 -4.77 5.86 22.90
N GLY A 19 -3.98 6.53 22.08
CA GLY A 19 -3.44 5.95 20.86
C GLY A 19 -2.65 4.68 21.18
N ILE A 20 -2.57 3.75 20.23
CA ILE A 20 -1.75 2.54 20.36
C ILE A 20 -0.29 2.96 20.61
N THR A 21 0.33 2.40 21.64
CA THR A 21 1.78 2.49 21.82
C THR A 21 2.44 1.38 21.00
N HIS A 22 3.22 1.76 19.99
CA HIS A 22 3.96 0.79 19.19
C HIS A 22 5.16 0.27 19.95
N THR A 23 5.39 -1.03 19.83
CA THR A 23 6.61 -1.70 20.34
C THR A 23 7.47 -2.08 19.14
N TYR A 24 8.74 -1.74 19.21
CA TYR A 24 9.70 -2.01 18.14
C TYR A 24 10.79 -2.95 18.63
N THR A 25 11.10 -3.96 17.83
CA THR A 25 12.24 -4.84 18.11
C THR A 25 13.56 -4.05 18.11
N PRO A 26 14.50 -4.35 19.01
CA PRO A 26 15.76 -3.61 19.10
C PRO A 26 16.74 -3.89 17.96
N SER A 27 16.48 -4.92 17.15
CA SER A 27 17.35 -5.38 16.08
C SER A 27 16.55 -6.18 15.06
N SER A 28 16.77 -5.94 13.78
CA SER A 28 16.16 -6.75 12.72
C SER A 28 16.76 -8.16 12.69
N VAL A 29 15.96 -9.15 12.27
CA VAL A 29 16.40 -10.52 11.99
C VAL A 29 17.42 -10.53 10.85
N LEU A 30 17.38 -9.56 9.95
CA LEU A 30 18.33 -9.40 8.84
C LEU A 30 19.70 -8.88 9.28
N GLY A 31 19.90 -8.62 10.57
CA GLY A 31 21.14 -8.06 11.11
C GLY A 31 22.37 -8.98 11.03
N SER A 32 22.17 -10.25 10.74
CA SER A 32 23.26 -11.23 10.58
C SER A 32 22.79 -12.46 9.80
N GLY A 33 23.73 -13.23 9.27
CA GLY A 33 23.50 -14.50 8.59
C GLY A 33 23.42 -14.37 7.08
N SER A 34 22.99 -15.44 6.41
CA SER A 34 22.79 -15.48 4.95
C SER A 34 21.29 -15.44 4.65
N TRP A 35 20.88 -14.56 3.75
CA TRP A 35 19.48 -14.33 3.42
C TRP A 35 19.26 -14.34 1.92
N VAL A 36 18.19 -15.02 1.49
CA VAL A 36 17.71 -15.03 0.10
C VAL A 36 16.33 -14.40 0.06
N LYS A 37 16.16 -13.36 -0.75
CA LYS A 37 14.88 -12.71 -1.00
C LYS A 37 14.15 -13.44 -2.12
N ILE A 38 12.88 -13.74 -1.91
CA ILE A 38 11.96 -14.33 -2.88
C ILE A 38 10.75 -13.42 -3.07
N ARG A 39 10.04 -13.56 -4.20
CA ARG A 39 8.82 -12.80 -4.47
C ARG A 39 7.67 -13.70 -4.92
N VAL A 40 6.46 -13.25 -4.64
CA VAL A 40 5.20 -13.93 -4.95
C VAL A 40 4.26 -12.96 -5.65
N SER A 41 3.59 -13.41 -6.72
CA SER A 41 2.68 -12.59 -7.52
C SER A 41 1.25 -12.57 -6.97
N GLU A 42 0.83 -13.62 -6.27
CA GLU A 42 -0.53 -13.76 -5.76
C GLU A 42 -0.56 -14.43 -4.38
N SER A 43 -1.72 -14.35 -3.71
CA SER A 43 -1.91 -15.02 -2.43
C SER A 43 -2.23 -16.48 -2.63
N GLY A 44 -1.52 -17.39 -1.91
CA GLY A 44 -1.74 -18.82 -2.04
C GLY A 44 -0.73 -19.65 -1.29
N VAL A 45 -0.76 -20.96 -1.53
CA VAL A 45 0.20 -21.91 -0.96
C VAL A 45 1.32 -22.15 -1.97
N TYR A 46 2.52 -21.84 -1.54
CA TYR A 46 3.75 -21.97 -2.33
C TYR A 46 4.53 -23.19 -1.91
N ARG A 47 5.13 -23.87 -2.89
CA ARG A 47 6.03 -24.99 -2.70
C ARG A 47 7.45 -24.61 -3.08
N MET A 48 8.42 -25.08 -2.29
CA MET A 48 9.82 -25.13 -2.67
C MET A 48 10.39 -26.48 -2.32
N THR A 49 11.02 -27.12 -3.30
CA THR A 49 11.69 -28.41 -3.11
C THR A 49 13.07 -28.23 -2.47
N TYR A 50 13.65 -29.31 -1.96
CA TYR A 50 15.01 -29.31 -1.43
C TYR A 50 16.02 -28.76 -2.47
N GLU A 51 15.88 -29.17 -3.72
CA GLU A 51 16.75 -28.75 -4.83
C GLU A 51 16.55 -27.26 -5.16
N GLU A 52 15.31 -26.75 -5.14
CA GLU A 52 15.02 -25.33 -5.37
C GLU A 52 15.59 -24.47 -4.25
N LEU A 53 15.50 -24.91 -3.00
CA LEU A 53 16.12 -24.23 -1.86
C LEU A 53 17.64 -24.19 -1.97
N GLN A 54 18.26 -25.31 -2.39
CA GLN A 54 19.70 -25.36 -2.63
C GLN A 54 20.11 -24.44 -3.79
N ALA A 55 19.37 -24.48 -4.89
CA ALA A 55 19.60 -23.61 -6.06
C ALA A 55 19.42 -22.13 -5.74
N ALA A 56 18.53 -21.80 -4.80
CA ALA A 56 18.35 -20.44 -4.29
C ALA A 56 19.53 -19.92 -3.47
N GLY A 57 20.46 -20.81 -3.06
CA GLY A 57 21.68 -20.44 -2.35
C GLY A 57 21.73 -20.84 -0.87
N LEU A 58 20.76 -21.64 -0.38
CA LEU A 58 20.85 -22.21 0.96
C LEU A 58 21.92 -23.32 0.99
N GLY A 59 22.89 -23.17 1.88
CA GLY A 59 23.96 -24.16 2.05
C GLY A 59 23.49 -25.45 2.73
N ASN A 60 22.47 -25.33 3.60
CA ASN A 60 21.79 -26.44 4.26
C ASN A 60 20.26 -26.29 4.20
N PRO A 61 19.61 -26.70 3.09
CA PRO A 61 18.15 -26.62 2.96
C PRO A 61 17.36 -27.30 4.09
N SER A 62 17.97 -28.28 4.78
CA SER A 62 17.32 -28.98 5.91
C SER A 62 17.08 -28.07 7.13
N ASP A 63 17.78 -26.94 7.21
CA ASP A 63 17.62 -25.93 8.26
C ASP A 63 16.82 -24.69 7.78
N VAL A 64 16.12 -24.80 6.63
CA VAL A 64 15.38 -23.68 6.06
C VAL A 64 14.40 -23.05 7.05
N ARG A 65 14.31 -21.74 7.00
CA ARG A 65 13.29 -20.90 7.66
C ARG A 65 12.81 -19.85 6.70
N VAL A 66 11.53 -19.50 6.83
CA VAL A 66 10.83 -18.51 6.01
C VAL A 66 10.45 -17.33 6.90
N TYR A 67 10.69 -16.11 6.44
CA TYR A 67 10.35 -14.87 7.15
C TYR A 67 9.62 -13.90 6.24
N GLY A 68 8.70 -13.10 6.82
CA GLY A 68 7.96 -12.07 6.11
C GLY A 68 6.46 -12.14 6.31
N TYR A 69 5.74 -11.22 5.70
CA TYR A 69 4.27 -11.15 5.72
C TYR A 69 3.65 -10.73 4.37
N GLY A 70 4.46 -10.63 3.33
CA GLY A 70 4.04 -10.44 1.94
C GLY A 70 3.73 -9.02 1.53
N GLY A 71 2.85 -8.86 0.53
CA GLY A 71 2.70 -7.65 -0.28
C GLY A 71 1.47 -6.79 0.00
N ALA A 72 0.66 -7.08 1.02
CA ALA A 72 -0.48 -6.24 1.37
C ALA A 72 -0.03 -4.80 1.71
N MET A 73 -0.79 -3.81 1.25
CA MET A 73 -0.51 -2.40 1.56
C MET A 73 -0.43 -2.16 3.06
N LEU A 74 0.58 -1.44 3.51
CA LEU A 74 0.75 -1.07 4.90
C LEU A 74 -0.37 -0.14 5.39
N THR A 75 -0.71 -0.27 6.67
CA THR A 75 -1.63 0.69 7.28
C THR A 75 -1.01 2.09 7.34
N GLN A 76 -1.76 3.07 6.83
CA GLN A 76 -1.42 4.49 6.94
C GLN A 76 -1.85 5.09 8.29
N ASN A 77 -2.66 4.37 9.05
CA ASN A 77 -3.17 4.78 10.36
C ASN A 77 -2.34 4.17 11.47
N PHE A 78 -1.61 5.01 12.17
CA PHE A 78 -0.78 4.59 13.30
C PHE A 78 -1.56 4.15 14.56
N ASN A 79 -2.88 4.31 14.58
CA ASN A 79 -3.72 3.68 15.62
C ASN A 79 -4.06 2.22 15.32
N LYS A 80 -3.62 1.68 14.18
CA LYS A 80 -3.75 0.26 13.85
C LYS A 80 -2.44 -0.47 14.12
N ALA A 81 -2.55 -1.71 14.56
CA ALA A 81 -1.38 -2.56 14.73
C ALA A 81 -0.66 -2.78 13.40
N LYS A 82 0.66 -2.81 13.46
CA LYS A 82 1.57 -3.18 12.37
C LYS A 82 2.42 -4.35 12.79
N ILE A 83 2.70 -5.25 11.88
CA ILE A 83 3.74 -6.27 12.07
C ILE A 83 5.09 -5.55 12.08
N ASP A 84 5.86 -5.73 13.18
CA ASP A 84 7.18 -5.13 13.31
C ASP A 84 8.25 -6.11 12.82
N ASP A 85 9.25 -5.61 12.06
CA ASP A 85 10.28 -6.41 11.40
C ASP A 85 9.69 -7.58 10.57
N LEU A 86 10.39 -8.69 10.45
CA LEU A 86 10.01 -9.87 9.69
C LEU A 86 9.66 -11.03 10.62
N PRO A 87 8.38 -11.40 10.76
CA PRO A 87 7.98 -12.56 11.54
C PRO A 87 8.41 -13.85 10.85
N ALA A 88 8.64 -14.87 11.66
CA ALA A 88 8.86 -16.22 11.17
C ALA A 88 7.54 -16.81 10.65
N VAL A 89 7.52 -17.24 9.39
CA VAL A 89 6.34 -17.86 8.74
C VAL A 89 6.32 -19.36 9.07
N GLY A 90 5.18 -19.84 9.60
CA GLY A 90 4.94 -21.26 9.80
C GLY A 90 4.81 -21.99 8.47
N PHE A 91 5.50 -23.11 8.28
CA PHE A 91 5.45 -23.91 7.07
C PHE A 91 5.32 -25.43 7.36
N TYR A 92 4.74 -26.14 6.43
CA TYR A 92 4.71 -27.61 6.40
C TYR A 92 5.96 -28.14 5.70
N MET A 93 6.58 -29.18 6.24
CA MET A 93 7.73 -29.85 5.66
C MET A 93 7.40 -31.32 5.39
N GLU A 94 7.42 -31.70 4.11
CA GLU A 94 7.36 -33.09 3.69
C GLU A 94 8.76 -33.70 3.73
N LYS A 95 8.90 -34.83 4.42
CA LYS A 95 10.19 -35.51 4.63
C LYS A 95 10.26 -36.90 4.02
N GLY A 96 9.28 -37.24 3.20
CA GLY A 96 9.23 -38.57 2.60
C GLY A 96 9.12 -39.73 3.62
N ALA A 97 9.48 -40.92 3.19
CA ALA A 97 9.34 -42.15 3.98
C ALA A 97 10.45 -42.32 5.01
N ASP A 98 11.60 -41.72 4.81
CA ASP A 98 12.77 -41.83 5.69
C ASP A 98 12.75 -40.83 6.87
N GLY A 99 11.84 -39.84 6.82
CA GLY A 99 11.68 -38.82 7.85
C GLY A 99 12.81 -37.79 7.90
N VAL A 100 13.69 -37.75 6.89
CA VAL A 100 14.81 -36.80 6.77
C VAL A 100 14.55 -35.91 5.56
N PHE A 101 14.59 -34.59 5.76
CA PHE A 101 14.40 -33.64 4.66
C PHE A 101 15.60 -33.69 3.71
N GLY A 102 15.38 -34.12 2.47
CA GLY A 102 16.40 -34.36 1.46
C GLY A 102 15.87 -34.28 0.03
N ALA A 103 16.63 -34.83 -0.91
CA ALA A 103 16.30 -34.78 -2.32
C ALA A 103 14.89 -35.35 -2.63
N GLY A 104 14.07 -34.57 -3.34
CA GLY A 104 12.68 -34.91 -3.66
C GLY A 104 11.65 -34.42 -2.64
N ASP A 105 12.07 -33.99 -1.46
CA ASP A 105 11.18 -33.41 -0.45
C ASP A 105 10.90 -31.93 -0.68
N TYR A 106 9.93 -31.36 0.05
CA TYR A 106 9.52 -29.97 -0.16
C TYR A 106 8.94 -29.33 1.11
N ILE A 107 8.93 -28.03 1.11
CA ILE A 107 8.18 -27.23 2.07
C ILE A 107 6.94 -26.62 1.39
N LEU A 108 5.87 -26.42 2.18
CA LEU A 108 4.69 -25.65 1.79
C LEU A 108 4.48 -24.53 2.79
N PHE A 109 4.30 -23.32 2.30
CA PHE A 109 3.97 -22.16 3.14
C PHE A 109 2.91 -21.29 2.47
N TYR A 110 2.09 -20.62 3.26
CA TYR A 110 1.15 -19.63 2.73
C TYR A 110 1.86 -18.30 2.54
N ALA A 111 1.67 -17.70 1.36
CA ALA A 111 2.19 -16.37 1.06
C ALA A 111 1.07 -15.41 0.63
N GLN A 112 1.20 -14.15 1.05
CA GLN A 112 0.30 -13.04 0.75
C GLN A 112 0.84 -12.24 -0.43
N GLY A 113 0.06 -12.13 -1.51
CA GLY A 113 0.31 -11.23 -2.63
C GLY A 113 -0.07 -9.77 -2.30
N THR A 114 -0.16 -8.93 -3.31
CA THR A 114 -0.39 -7.49 -3.16
C THR A 114 -1.85 -7.10 -2.94
N THR A 115 -2.80 -8.01 -3.22
CA THR A 115 -4.23 -7.78 -2.97
C THR A 115 -4.63 -8.41 -1.65
N SER A 116 -5.22 -7.61 -0.77
CA SER A 116 -5.81 -8.05 0.50
C SER A 116 -7.32 -7.84 0.49
N TRP A 117 -8.02 -8.56 1.37
CA TRP A 117 -9.46 -8.47 1.50
C TRP A 117 -9.86 -8.28 2.96
N ALA A 118 -10.80 -7.38 3.20
CA ALA A 118 -11.35 -7.13 4.53
C ALA A 118 -12.88 -7.21 4.51
N TYR A 119 -13.48 -7.74 5.58
CA TYR A 119 -14.93 -7.72 5.76
C TYR A 119 -15.34 -6.43 6.47
N ASN A 120 -16.22 -5.63 5.85
CA ASN A 120 -16.67 -4.35 6.40
C ASN A 120 -17.95 -4.44 7.23
N GLY A 121 -18.39 -5.65 7.62
CA GLY A 121 -19.64 -5.93 8.29
C GLY A 121 -20.80 -6.30 7.35
N THR A 122 -20.63 -6.12 6.04
CA THR A 122 -21.64 -6.42 5.01
C THR A 122 -21.10 -7.25 3.86
N GLN A 123 -19.87 -6.97 3.42
CA GLN A 123 -19.23 -7.62 2.27
C GLN A 123 -17.71 -7.58 2.40
N PHE A 124 -17.03 -8.42 1.64
CA PHE A 124 -15.58 -8.35 1.48
C PHE A 124 -15.25 -7.27 0.46
N ILE A 125 -14.25 -6.45 0.80
CA ILE A 125 -13.71 -5.38 -0.03
C ILE A 125 -12.23 -5.61 -0.19
N HIS A 126 -11.74 -5.54 -1.42
CA HIS A 126 -10.32 -5.64 -1.70
C HIS A 126 -9.59 -4.32 -1.43
N THR A 127 -8.30 -4.44 -1.25
CA THR A 127 -7.32 -3.34 -1.30
C THR A 127 -6.10 -3.87 -2.03
N ARG A 128 -5.74 -3.24 -3.13
CA ARG A 128 -4.53 -3.53 -3.88
C ARG A 128 -3.41 -2.59 -3.44
N ASN A 129 -2.19 -3.11 -3.32
CA ASN A 129 -1.01 -2.28 -3.06
C ASN A 129 -0.68 -1.46 -4.32
N PRO A 130 -0.73 -0.11 -4.27
CA PRO A 130 -0.49 0.72 -5.44
C PRO A 130 1.00 0.91 -5.77
N TYR A 131 1.91 0.31 -5.00
CA TYR A 131 3.34 0.49 -5.13
C TYR A 131 4.07 -0.75 -5.65
N SER A 132 3.43 -1.92 -5.64
CA SER A 132 4.07 -3.19 -6.01
C SER A 132 3.11 -4.17 -6.66
N ASP A 133 3.61 -4.96 -7.60
CA ASP A 133 2.92 -6.12 -8.17
C ASP A 133 3.29 -7.44 -7.50
N TYR A 134 4.24 -7.41 -6.55
CA TYR A 134 4.75 -8.58 -5.84
C TYR A 134 4.76 -8.38 -4.33
N GLY A 135 4.46 -9.46 -3.60
CA GLY A 135 4.80 -9.61 -2.19
C GLY A 135 6.17 -10.28 -2.05
N TYR A 136 6.86 -10.06 -0.93
CA TYR A 136 8.20 -10.61 -0.73
C TYR A 136 8.31 -11.36 0.59
N TYR A 137 9.23 -12.35 0.58
CA TYR A 137 9.62 -13.16 1.73
C TYR A 137 11.14 -13.39 1.71
N PHE A 138 11.66 -13.91 2.82
CA PHE A 138 13.10 -14.14 3.00
C PHE A 138 13.33 -15.55 3.50
N LEU A 139 14.32 -16.21 2.90
CA LEU A 139 14.76 -17.55 3.28
C LEU A 139 16.12 -17.47 3.95
N THR A 140 16.36 -18.33 4.93
CA THR A 140 17.66 -18.49 5.58
C THR A 140 17.82 -19.91 6.11
N ASP A 141 19.07 -20.34 6.23
CA ASP A 141 19.48 -21.59 6.86
C ASP A 141 20.44 -21.35 8.06
N ASN A 142 20.43 -20.14 8.61
CA ASN A 142 21.41 -19.68 9.62
C ASN A 142 21.37 -20.38 10.99
N GLY A 143 20.83 -21.58 11.08
CA GLY A 143 20.72 -22.35 12.31
C GLY A 143 19.64 -21.82 13.28
N GLY A 144 19.22 -22.61 14.22
CA GLY A 144 18.13 -22.36 15.17
C GLY A 144 16.91 -23.24 14.95
N THR A 145 15.84 -22.99 15.70
CA THR A 145 14.61 -23.79 15.59
C THR A 145 13.86 -23.46 14.30
N GLN A 146 13.50 -24.46 13.52
CA GLN A 146 12.65 -24.30 12.33
C GLN A 146 11.26 -23.80 12.70
N ASN A 147 10.68 -22.99 11.83
CA ASN A 147 9.32 -22.47 12.00
C ASN A 147 8.29 -23.48 11.46
N LEU A 148 8.34 -24.74 11.89
CA LEU A 148 7.31 -25.69 11.49
C LEU A 148 5.93 -25.18 11.92
N LEU A 149 4.92 -25.40 11.07
CA LEU A 149 3.57 -24.92 11.29
C LEU A 149 3.00 -25.39 12.64
N PRO A 150 2.81 -24.48 13.62
CA PRO A 150 2.34 -24.87 14.94
C PRO A 150 0.86 -25.27 14.89
N THR A 151 0.45 -26.21 15.75
CA THR A 151 -0.96 -26.57 15.90
C THR A 151 -1.61 -25.67 16.94
N ALA A 152 -2.72 -25.02 16.59
CA ALA A 152 -3.53 -24.22 17.51
C ALA A 152 -4.20 -25.10 18.56
N ASN A 153 -4.64 -24.50 19.67
CA ASN A 153 -5.50 -25.16 20.63
C ASN A 153 -6.87 -25.48 20.02
N ALA A 154 -7.43 -26.63 20.37
CA ALA A 154 -8.79 -26.97 19.97
C ALA A 154 -9.80 -26.02 20.64
N ILE A 155 -10.81 -25.60 19.88
CA ILE A 155 -11.91 -24.78 20.34
C ILE A 155 -13.12 -25.70 20.58
N ASP A 156 -13.83 -25.53 21.70
CA ASP A 156 -15.08 -26.25 21.96
C ASP A 156 -16.18 -25.75 20.99
N GLY A 157 -16.74 -26.67 20.21
CA GLY A 157 -17.81 -26.37 19.27
C GLY A 157 -19.23 -26.49 19.84
N SER A 158 -19.37 -26.74 21.14
CA SER A 158 -20.68 -26.89 21.79
C SER A 158 -21.52 -25.64 21.66
N GLY A 159 -22.76 -25.78 21.17
CA GLY A 159 -23.66 -24.65 20.92
C GLY A 159 -23.28 -23.79 19.70
N GLY A 160 -22.30 -24.21 18.91
CA GLY A 160 -21.84 -23.50 17.72
C GLY A 160 -22.84 -23.58 16.55
N THR A 161 -22.68 -22.64 15.63
CA THR A 161 -23.46 -22.61 14.37
C THR A 161 -22.75 -23.42 13.30
N ALA A 162 -23.44 -24.33 12.64
CA ALA A 162 -22.89 -25.14 11.54
C ALA A 162 -22.64 -24.25 10.30
N ALA A 163 -21.53 -24.50 9.61
CA ALA A 163 -21.17 -23.86 8.34
C ALA A 163 -20.65 -24.90 7.35
N ASP A 164 -21.42 -25.15 6.31
CA ASP A 164 -21.10 -26.01 5.16
C ASP A 164 -20.94 -25.20 3.86
N THR A 165 -20.94 -23.87 3.98
CA THR A 165 -20.77 -22.93 2.89
C THR A 165 -19.75 -21.84 3.27
N TYR A 166 -19.18 -21.19 2.27
CA TYR A 166 -18.27 -20.06 2.43
C TYR A 166 -18.54 -18.99 1.39
N THR A 167 -17.97 -17.80 1.57
CA THR A 167 -18.00 -16.75 0.57
C THR A 167 -16.75 -16.86 -0.30
N ASN A 168 -16.94 -17.26 -1.58
CA ASN A 168 -15.92 -17.10 -2.60
C ASN A 168 -15.92 -15.65 -3.08
N TYR A 169 -14.74 -15.05 -3.24
CA TYR A 169 -14.58 -13.69 -3.73
C TYR A 169 -13.46 -13.65 -4.76
N GLN A 170 -13.71 -12.90 -5.81
CA GLN A 170 -12.79 -12.72 -6.93
C GLN A 170 -12.79 -11.27 -7.36
N ILE A 171 -11.73 -10.88 -8.06
CA ILE A 171 -11.57 -9.53 -8.60
C ILE A 171 -11.08 -9.60 -10.04
N HIS A 172 -11.61 -8.69 -10.86
CA HIS A 172 -11.02 -8.27 -12.11
C HIS A 172 -10.64 -6.80 -11.98
N GLU A 173 -9.35 -6.52 -12.11
CA GLU A 173 -8.78 -5.18 -12.02
C GLU A 173 -7.52 -5.15 -12.89
N GLN A 174 -7.46 -4.19 -13.79
CA GLN A 174 -6.30 -3.91 -14.61
C GLN A 174 -5.94 -2.43 -14.47
N ASP A 175 -4.66 -2.16 -14.42
CA ASP A 175 -4.12 -0.81 -14.35
C ASP A 175 -3.42 -0.48 -15.66
N LEU A 176 -4.16 0.10 -16.62
CA LEU A 176 -3.71 0.32 -17.99
C LEU A 176 -3.50 1.80 -18.31
N LEU A 177 -4.19 2.70 -17.62
CA LEU A 177 -4.14 4.13 -17.90
C LEU A 177 -4.41 4.97 -16.66
N ASN A 178 -3.88 6.19 -16.62
CA ASN A 178 -4.23 7.22 -15.64
C ASN A 178 -5.08 8.29 -16.36
N LEU A 179 -6.23 8.66 -15.78
CA LEU A 179 -7.15 9.61 -16.42
C LEU A 179 -6.63 11.04 -16.50
N LEU A 180 -5.61 11.36 -15.72
CA LEU A 180 -4.98 12.67 -15.67
C LEU A 180 -3.73 12.75 -16.56
N ASP A 181 -3.28 11.62 -17.12
CA ASP A 181 -2.13 11.57 -18.00
C ASP A 181 -2.49 12.18 -19.36
N ARG A 182 -1.96 13.37 -19.65
CA ARG A 182 -2.18 14.11 -20.90
C ARG A 182 -1.17 13.72 -21.98
N GLU A 183 0.07 13.55 -21.54
CA GLU A 183 1.20 13.16 -22.39
C GLU A 183 1.81 11.91 -21.79
N SER A 184 1.53 10.78 -22.35
CA SER A 184 1.84 9.43 -21.84
C SER A 184 3.03 9.37 -20.84
N GLY A 185 2.71 9.22 -19.56
CA GLY A 185 3.67 9.13 -18.48
C GLY A 185 4.26 10.47 -17.97
N VAL A 186 3.75 11.62 -18.37
CA VAL A 186 4.30 12.93 -17.99
C VAL A 186 3.40 13.72 -17.03
N ASP A 187 2.11 13.78 -17.31
CA ASP A 187 1.18 14.68 -16.61
C ASP A 187 0.22 14.01 -15.63
N GLY A 188 0.35 12.71 -15.40
CA GLY A 188 -0.55 11.93 -14.56
C GLY A 188 -0.55 12.32 -13.08
N GLY A 189 -1.49 11.77 -12.34
CA GLY A 189 -1.60 12.03 -10.90
C GLY A 189 -2.59 11.10 -10.19
N GLY A 190 -2.45 11.04 -8.87
CA GLY A 190 -3.21 10.11 -8.03
C GLY A 190 -2.77 8.65 -8.21
N ARG A 191 -3.20 7.80 -7.30
CA ARG A 191 -2.75 6.39 -7.24
C ARG A 191 -3.65 5.39 -7.94
N GLU A 192 -4.85 5.80 -8.38
CA GLU A 192 -5.80 4.93 -9.06
C GLU A 192 -5.51 4.94 -10.56
N PHE A 193 -5.37 3.74 -11.11
CA PHE A 193 -5.28 3.50 -12.53
C PHE A 193 -6.56 2.79 -12.99
N TYR A 194 -6.89 2.92 -14.25
CA TYR A 194 -8.10 2.36 -14.83
C TYR A 194 -7.74 1.32 -15.89
N GLY A 195 -8.60 0.32 -16.01
CA GLY A 195 -8.44 -0.77 -16.96
C GLY A 195 -9.10 -0.47 -18.29
N GLU A 196 -10.04 -1.33 -18.68
CA GLU A 196 -10.64 -1.32 -19.99
C GLU A 196 -11.47 -0.07 -20.24
N SER A 197 -11.24 0.53 -21.41
CA SER A 197 -12.02 1.68 -21.91
C SER A 197 -13.27 1.23 -22.67
N PHE A 198 -14.28 2.09 -22.66
CA PHE A 198 -15.54 1.97 -23.38
C PHE A 198 -15.77 3.21 -24.24
N SER A 199 -16.37 3.02 -25.41
CA SER A 199 -16.69 4.10 -26.34
C SER A 199 -17.96 3.75 -27.15
N SER A 200 -18.38 4.63 -28.03
CA SER A 200 -19.48 4.33 -28.96
C SER A 200 -19.18 3.16 -29.92
N THR A 201 -17.92 2.89 -30.20
CA THR A 201 -17.46 1.76 -31.04
C THR A 201 -17.21 0.47 -30.24
N THR A 202 -16.96 0.59 -28.96
CA THR A 202 -16.75 -0.54 -28.05
C THR A 202 -17.61 -0.35 -26.79
N PRO A 203 -18.94 -0.39 -26.93
CA PRO A 203 -19.83 -0.03 -25.83
C PRO A 203 -20.00 -1.14 -24.79
N ASN A 204 -19.69 -2.39 -25.13
CA ASN A 204 -19.96 -3.55 -24.27
C ASN A 204 -18.68 -4.36 -24.05
N ARG A 205 -18.51 -4.85 -22.82
CA ARG A 205 -17.49 -5.84 -22.47
C ARG A 205 -18.09 -6.89 -21.56
N THR A 206 -17.58 -8.14 -21.67
CA THR A 206 -17.99 -9.26 -20.84
C THR A 206 -16.80 -9.77 -20.05
N PHE A 207 -16.98 -9.90 -18.75
CA PHE A 207 -15.99 -10.42 -17.81
C PHE A 207 -16.50 -11.74 -17.25
N SER A 208 -15.67 -12.77 -17.30
CA SER A 208 -16.06 -14.11 -16.88
C SER A 208 -15.38 -14.49 -15.58
N PHE A 209 -16.18 -14.93 -14.61
CA PHE A 209 -15.72 -15.44 -13.33
C PHE A 209 -16.20 -16.90 -13.20
N THR A 210 -15.39 -17.72 -12.54
CA THR A 210 -15.75 -19.10 -12.24
C THR A 210 -15.65 -19.36 -10.76
N THR A 211 -16.75 -19.73 -10.11
CA THR A 211 -16.81 -20.06 -8.69
C THR A 211 -16.96 -21.58 -8.53
N PRO A 212 -16.24 -22.21 -7.61
CA PRO A 212 -16.40 -23.65 -7.40
C PRO A 212 -17.69 -23.93 -6.62
N ASP A 213 -18.47 -24.89 -7.07
CA ASP A 213 -19.65 -25.44 -6.37
C ASP A 213 -20.59 -24.38 -5.76
N VAL A 214 -21.01 -23.42 -6.60
CA VAL A 214 -21.89 -22.31 -6.16
C VAL A 214 -23.23 -22.86 -5.68
N VAL A 215 -23.76 -22.26 -4.62
CA VAL A 215 -25.14 -22.54 -4.17
C VAL A 215 -26.10 -21.85 -5.14
N VAL A 216 -26.69 -22.62 -6.04
CA VAL A 216 -27.64 -22.13 -7.04
C VAL A 216 -28.81 -21.41 -6.34
N SER A 217 -29.24 -20.28 -6.88
CA SER A 217 -30.22 -19.36 -6.31
C SER A 217 -29.77 -18.53 -5.09
N ALA A 218 -28.55 -18.75 -4.57
CA ALA A 218 -27.98 -17.84 -3.60
C ALA A 218 -27.57 -16.51 -4.25
N PRO A 219 -27.44 -15.43 -3.49
CA PRO A 219 -26.96 -14.16 -4.02
C PRO A 219 -25.52 -14.24 -4.55
N VAL A 220 -25.30 -13.64 -5.73
CA VAL A 220 -23.99 -13.25 -6.23
C VAL A 220 -23.92 -11.74 -6.15
N ARG A 221 -23.04 -11.22 -5.31
CA ARG A 221 -22.87 -9.77 -5.17
C ARG A 221 -21.78 -9.30 -6.12
N ILE A 222 -22.11 -8.25 -6.86
CA ILE A 222 -21.15 -7.52 -7.70
C ILE A 222 -20.96 -6.13 -7.13
N ARG A 223 -19.71 -5.77 -6.85
CA ARG A 223 -19.30 -4.39 -6.63
C ARG A 223 -18.32 -4.00 -7.75
N SER A 224 -18.56 -2.85 -8.39
CA SER A 224 -17.73 -2.40 -9.50
C SER A 224 -17.66 -0.89 -9.50
N GLU A 225 -16.46 -0.34 -9.68
CA GLU A 225 -16.27 1.09 -9.87
C GLU A 225 -15.97 1.38 -11.34
N VAL A 226 -16.64 2.41 -11.85
CA VAL A 226 -16.48 2.89 -13.22
C VAL A 226 -16.31 4.40 -13.23
N ALA A 227 -15.59 4.89 -14.24
CA ALA A 227 -15.43 6.32 -14.51
C ALA A 227 -15.98 6.66 -15.90
N ALA A 228 -16.41 7.91 -16.11
CA ALA A 228 -16.80 8.43 -17.41
C ALA A 228 -16.24 9.84 -17.61
N ALA A 229 -15.64 10.07 -18.79
CA ALA A 229 -15.18 11.36 -19.28
C ALA A 229 -16.08 11.84 -20.39
N SER A 230 -16.95 12.84 -20.14
CA SER A 230 -17.86 13.38 -21.14
C SER A 230 -18.48 14.70 -20.71
N SER A 231 -18.74 15.59 -21.68
CA SER A 231 -19.52 16.81 -21.48
C SER A 231 -21.04 16.58 -21.37
N SER A 232 -21.50 15.35 -21.59
CA SER A 232 -22.89 14.94 -21.34
C SER A 232 -22.95 13.76 -20.38
N SER A 233 -24.11 13.58 -19.71
CA SER A 233 -24.29 12.48 -18.76
C SER A 233 -24.10 11.11 -19.42
N SER A 234 -23.31 10.26 -18.80
CA SER A 234 -23.05 8.88 -19.22
C SER A 234 -23.91 7.89 -18.45
N ARG A 235 -24.08 6.70 -19.01
CA ARG A 235 -24.71 5.57 -18.32
C ARG A 235 -23.87 4.33 -18.45
N PHE A 236 -23.68 3.63 -17.34
CA PHE A 236 -23.20 2.25 -17.33
C PHE A 236 -24.34 1.33 -16.91
N THR A 237 -24.46 0.21 -17.60
CA THR A 237 -25.38 -0.88 -17.23
C THR A 237 -24.57 -2.13 -16.98
N LEU A 238 -24.70 -2.70 -15.79
CA LEU A 238 -24.10 -3.97 -15.41
C LEU A 238 -25.18 -5.05 -15.39
N GLY A 239 -24.96 -6.12 -16.14
CA GLY A 239 -25.88 -7.27 -16.26
C GLY A 239 -25.23 -8.56 -15.79
N LEU A 240 -26.00 -9.41 -15.11
CA LEU A 240 -25.64 -10.78 -14.74
C LEU A 240 -26.88 -11.65 -14.63
N ASN A 241 -26.84 -12.84 -15.27
CA ASN A 241 -27.89 -13.87 -15.14
C ASN A 241 -29.30 -13.36 -15.43
N GLY A 242 -29.48 -12.46 -16.41
CA GLY A 242 -30.76 -11.88 -16.80
C GLY A 242 -31.22 -10.68 -15.95
N GLY A 243 -30.56 -10.40 -14.83
CA GLY A 243 -30.72 -9.17 -14.08
C GLY A 243 -29.82 -8.06 -14.62
N SER A 244 -30.23 -6.81 -14.47
CA SER A 244 -29.38 -5.67 -14.81
C SER A 244 -29.61 -4.49 -13.85
N ASN A 245 -28.61 -3.62 -13.74
CA ASN A 245 -28.68 -2.37 -13.01
C ASN A 245 -27.97 -1.27 -13.80
N THR A 246 -28.54 -0.07 -13.84
CA THR A 246 -27.98 1.06 -14.57
C THR A 246 -27.63 2.19 -13.61
N LEU A 247 -26.41 2.71 -13.74
CA LEU A 247 -25.95 3.91 -13.05
C LEU A 247 -25.79 5.05 -14.07
N ARG A 248 -26.15 6.25 -13.62
CA ARG A 248 -25.86 7.49 -14.33
C ARG A 248 -24.64 8.15 -13.73
N LEU A 249 -23.74 8.61 -14.58
CA LEU A 249 -22.61 9.45 -14.24
C LEU A 249 -22.89 10.86 -14.76
N ASP A 250 -22.56 11.85 -13.95
CA ASP A 250 -22.79 13.24 -14.30
C ASP A 250 -21.87 13.69 -15.45
N SER A 251 -22.34 14.70 -16.17
CA SER A 251 -21.52 15.37 -17.18
C SER A 251 -20.43 16.19 -16.51
N ILE A 252 -19.26 16.28 -17.18
CA ILE A 252 -18.21 17.20 -16.82
C ILE A 252 -18.39 18.45 -17.67
N PRO A 253 -18.67 19.63 -17.08
CA PRO A 253 -18.82 20.87 -17.85
C PRO A 253 -17.56 21.17 -18.67
N VAL A 254 -17.72 21.69 -19.90
CA VAL A 254 -16.59 22.07 -20.75
C VAL A 254 -15.72 23.16 -20.10
N SER A 255 -16.32 23.97 -19.21
CA SER A 255 -15.61 24.97 -18.41
C SER A 255 -14.86 24.40 -17.20
N ASP A 256 -15.04 23.13 -16.86
CA ASP A 256 -14.26 22.46 -15.81
C ASP A 256 -12.99 21.84 -16.42
N PHE A 257 -11.91 22.59 -16.35
CA PHE A 257 -10.62 22.18 -16.91
C PHE A 257 -9.91 21.11 -16.06
N TYR A 258 -10.29 20.94 -14.80
CA TYR A 258 -9.57 20.11 -13.82
C TYR A 258 -10.15 18.70 -13.68
N THR A 259 -11.46 18.53 -13.88
CA THR A 259 -12.11 17.24 -13.75
C THR A 259 -12.02 16.44 -15.05
N LYS A 260 -11.44 15.23 -15.00
CA LYS A 260 -11.26 14.33 -16.14
C LYS A 260 -12.17 13.10 -16.08
N GLY A 261 -12.77 12.79 -14.93
CA GLY A 261 -13.65 11.65 -14.78
C GLY A 261 -14.70 11.84 -13.71
N ALA A 262 -15.95 11.47 -14.00
CA ALA A 262 -17.01 11.27 -13.04
C ALA A 262 -17.04 9.79 -12.63
N LEU A 263 -17.17 9.50 -11.32
CA LEU A 263 -17.13 8.15 -10.76
C LEU A 263 -18.51 7.63 -10.37
N ALA A 264 -18.74 6.33 -10.50
CA ALA A 264 -19.89 5.65 -9.92
C ALA A 264 -19.53 4.22 -9.49
N VAL A 265 -20.20 3.74 -8.43
CA VAL A 265 -19.99 2.40 -7.87
C VAL A 265 -21.28 1.60 -7.97
N PHE A 266 -21.25 0.47 -8.67
CA PHE A 266 -22.25 -0.58 -8.56
C PHE A 266 -22.05 -1.35 -7.24
N ASN A 267 -23.16 -1.71 -6.58
CA ASN A 267 -23.16 -2.63 -5.44
C ASN A 267 -24.52 -3.33 -5.41
N LYS A 268 -24.62 -4.48 -6.09
CA LYS A 268 -25.90 -5.17 -6.33
C LYS A 268 -25.77 -6.67 -6.20
N ASP A 269 -26.85 -7.29 -5.74
CA ASP A 269 -27.02 -8.73 -5.68
C ASP A 269 -27.79 -9.22 -6.90
N TYR A 270 -27.34 -10.34 -7.45
CA TYR A 270 -27.96 -11.10 -8.52
C TYR A 270 -28.15 -12.54 -8.07
N THR A 271 -29.01 -13.31 -8.74
CA THR A 271 -29.21 -14.72 -8.42
C THR A 271 -28.18 -15.59 -9.13
N ALA A 272 -27.51 -16.48 -8.42
CA ALA A 272 -26.63 -17.47 -9.01
C ALA A 272 -27.44 -18.50 -9.82
N ASN A 273 -26.95 -18.86 -11.01
CA ASN A 273 -27.57 -19.89 -11.85
C ASN A 273 -26.59 -20.99 -12.32
N GLY A 274 -25.37 -20.99 -11.79
CA GLY A 274 -24.30 -21.93 -12.10
C GLY A 274 -22.93 -21.38 -11.69
N ASN A 275 -21.89 -22.16 -11.93
CA ASN A 275 -20.54 -21.84 -11.49
C ASN A 275 -19.84 -20.76 -12.34
N THR A 276 -20.32 -20.50 -13.56
CA THR A 276 -19.77 -19.48 -14.45
C THR A 276 -20.65 -18.24 -14.44
N HIS A 277 -20.05 -17.10 -14.23
CA HIS A 277 -20.73 -15.80 -14.14
C HIS A 277 -20.18 -14.89 -15.24
N HIS A 278 -21.03 -14.53 -16.20
CA HIS A 278 -20.71 -13.56 -17.25
C HIS A 278 -21.26 -12.19 -16.87
N VAL A 279 -20.38 -11.34 -16.34
CA VAL A 279 -20.71 -9.95 -16.01
C VAL A 279 -20.57 -9.12 -17.27
N VAL A 280 -21.69 -8.60 -17.77
CA VAL A 280 -21.73 -7.71 -18.95
C VAL A 280 -21.79 -6.27 -18.48
N LEU A 281 -20.80 -5.48 -18.85
CA LEU A 281 -20.76 -4.04 -18.59
C LEU A 281 -20.95 -3.29 -19.91
N SER A 282 -21.96 -2.43 -19.95
CA SER A 282 -22.34 -1.65 -21.15
C SER A 282 -22.26 -0.16 -20.84
N PHE A 283 -21.65 0.60 -21.74
CA PHE A 283 -21.53 2.07 -21.68
C PHE A 283 -22.40 2.72 -22.75
N SER A 284 -23.10 3.78 -22.40
CA SER A 284 -23.85 4.59 -23.36
C SER A 284 -23.72 6.08 -23.07
N ASN A 285 -23.46 6.83 -24.13
CA ASN A 285 -23.41 8.28 -24.15
C ASN A 285 -23.66 8.78 -25.57
N SER A 286 -24.30 9.96 -25.71
CA SER A 286 -24.61 10.56 -27.02
C SER A 286 -23.59 11.59 -27.48
N ALA A 287 -22.66 12.02 -26.64
CA ALA A 287 -21.65 13.00 -27.01
C ALA A 287 -20.51 12.36 -27.82
N SER A 288 -20.00 13.08 -28.80
CA SER A 288 -18.78 12.70 -29.52
C SER A 288 -17.58 12.70 -28.56
N GLY A 289 -16.74 11.68 -28.66
CA GLY A 289 -15.54 11.57 -27.81
C GLY A 289 -15.82 11.13 -26.37
N ALA A 290 -17.08 10.82 -26.01
CA ALA A 290 -17.37 10.28 -24.70
C ALA A 290 -16.67 8.93 -24.47
N ALA A 291 -16.02 8.77 -23.32
CA ALA A 291 -15.33 7.55 -22.93
C ALA A 291 -15.77 7.11 -21.52
N GLY A 292 -15.81 5.80 -21.34
CA GLY A 292 -16.00 5.15 -20.06
C GLY A 292 -14.80 4.28 -19.74
N TYR A 293 -14.58 4.01 -18.45
CA TYR A 293 -13.45 3.24 -17.95
C TYR A 293 -13.88 2.35 -16.79
N LEU A 294 -13.34 1.15 -16.73
CA LEU A 294 -13.50 0.24 -15.61
C LEU A 294 -12.33 0.44 -14.64
N ASN A 295 -12.61 0.60 -13.35
CA ASN A 295 -11.58 0.45 -12.31
C ASN A 295 -11.48 -1.02 -11.93
N TYR A 296 -12.52 -1.59 -11.31
CA TYR A 296 -12.55 -3.00 -10.92
C TYR A 296 -13.96 -3.58 -10.96
N ILE A 297 -14.01 -4.93 -10.96
CA ILE A 297 -15.20 -5.73 -10.67
C ILE A 297 -14.85 -6.72 -9.56
N GLU A 298 -15.45 -6.57 -8.39
CA GLU A 298 -15.45 -7.57 -7.32
C GLU A 298 -16.68 -8.47 -7.46
N LEU A 299 -16.49 -9.77 -7.35
CA LEU A 299 -17.56 -10.76 -7.31
C LEU A 299 -17.48 -11.53 -5.99
N SER A 300 -18.60 -11.63 -5.27
CA SER A 300 -18.75 -12.50 -4.11
C SER A 300 -19.91 -13.45 -4.31
N ALA A 301 -19.68 -14.76 -4.12
CA ALA A 301 -20.69 -15.80 -4.28
C ALA A 301 -20.67 -16.77 -3.10
N THR A 302 -21.84 -17.29 -2.71
CA THR A 302 -21.93 -18.38 -1.73
C THR A 302 -21.65 -19.71 -2.41
N CYS A 303 -20.62 -20.40 -1.94
CA CYS A 303 -20.18 -21.70 -2.44
C CYS A 303 -20.25 -22.76 -1.33
N ARG A 304 -20.44 -24.03 -1.71
CA ARG A 304 -20.34 -25.14 -0.76
C ARG A 304 -18.92 -25.30 -0.28
N LEU A 305 -18.75 -25.60 0.99
CA LEU A 305 -17.43 -25.87 1.56
C LEU A 305 -17.01 -27.31 1.21
N SER A 306 -16.44 -27.43 0.02
CA SER A 306 -16.02 -28.70 -0.58
C SER A 306 -14.62 -28.53 -1.14
N MET A 307 -13.68 -29.39 -0.74
CA MET A 307 -12.27 -29.29 -1.17
C MET A 307 -12.15 -29.35 -2.68
N THR A 308 -11.47 -28.37 -3.26
CA THR A 308 -11.14 -28.28 -4.68
C THR A 308 -9.65 -28.01 -4.85
N GLY A 309 -9.01 -28.69 -5.80
CA GLY A 309 -7.57 -28.53 -6.05
C GLY A 309 -6.69 -28.98 -4.90
N SER A 310 -5.46 -28.53 -4.89
CA SER A 310 -4.47 -28.85 -3.85
C SER A 310 -4.54 -27.94 -2.64
N TYR A 311 -5.02 -26.73 -2.82
CA TYR A 311 -5.32 -25.81 -1.72
C TYR A 311 -6.55 -24.95 -2.06
N MET A 312 -7.30 -24.56 -1.04
CA MET A 312 -8.53 -23.79 -1.20
C MET A 312 -8.62 -22.76 -0.07
N PRO A 313 -8.42 -21.47 -0.33
CA PRO A 313 -8.70 -20.42 0.64
C PRO A 313 -10.22 -20.23 0.80
N PHE A 314 -10.66 -20.01 2.04
CA PHE A 314 -12.07 -19.77 2.31
C PHE A 314 -12.27 -18.96 3.59
N ARG A 315 -13.41 -18.30 3.67
CA ARG A 315 -13.89 -17.56 4.84
C ARG A 315 -15.42 -17.46 4.83
N THR A 316 -16.03 -17.37 5.99
CA THR A 316 -17.47 -17.10 6.12
C THR A 316 -17.74 -16.10 7.23
N PRO A 317 -18.62 -15.11 7.02
CA PRO A 317 -18.96 -14.13 8.05
C PRO A 317 -20.01 -14.63 9.06
N VAL A 318 -20.30 -15.93 9.08
CA VAL A 318 -21.20 -16.52 10.09
C VAL A 318 -20.71 -16.18 11.50
N ASN A 319 -21.60 -15.70 12.34
CA ASN A 319 -21.33 -15.26 13.73
C ASN A 319 -20.28 -14.11 13.84
N TYR A 320 -20.07 -13.32 12.78
CA TYR A 320 -19.19 -12.16 12.89
C TYR A 320 -19.66 -11.20 13.98
N GLY A 321 -18.72 -10.79 14.84
CA GLY A 321 -19.01 -9.94 16.01
C GLY A 321 -19.61 -10.69 17.21
N SER A 322 -19.61 -12.04 17.19
CA SER A 322 -20.14 -12.89 18.26
C SER A 322 -19.09 -13.90 18.72
N PRO A 323 -18.99 -14.19 20.04
CA PRO A 323 -18.14 -15.26 20.55
C PRO A 323 -18.69 -16.68 20.25
N THR A 324 -19.87 -16.79 19.64
CA THR A 324 -20.47 -18.08 19.29
C THR A 324 -19.59 -18.83 18.28
N PRO A 325 -19.17 -20.07 18.58
CA PRO A 325 -18.35 -20.86 17.68
C PRO A 325 -19.02 -21.12 16.33
N VAL A 326 -18.23 -21.30 15.30
CA VAL A 326 -18.63 -21.78 13.98
C VAL A 326 -18.05 -23.16 13.78
N VAL A 327 -18.92 -24.16 13.54
CA VAL A 327 -18.53 -25.55 13.28
C VAL A 327 -18.53 -25.76 11.77
N TYR A 328 -17.34 -25.81 11.19
CA TYR A 328 -17.14 -25.98 9.76
C TYR A 328 -17.15 -27.44 9.35
N SER A 329 -17.76 -27.73 8.21
CA SER A 329 -17.79 -29.05 7.58
C SER A 329 -17.28 -28.97 6.15
N LEU A 330 -16.00 -29.34 5.92
CA LEU A 330 -15.36 -29.39 4.62
C LEU A 330 -15.50 -30.79 4.03
N THR A 331 -16.24 -30.94 2.94
CA THR A 331 -16.39 -32.21 2.22
C THR A 331 -15.24 -32.42 1.21
N ASN A 332 -15.16 -33.62 0.61
CA ASN A 332 -14.09 -34.03 -0.31
C ASN A 332 -12.67 -33.92 0.27
N ALA A 333 -12.55 -33.94 1.58
CA ALA A 333 -11.27 -33.95 2.28
C ALA A 333 -10.67 -35.35 2.31
N THR A 334 -9.35 -35.44 2.45
CA THR A 334 -8.58 -36.67 2.60
C THR A 334 -7.81 -36.68 3.93
N ALA A 335 -7.15 -37.77 4.27
CA ALA A 335 -6.30 -37.85 5.46
C ALA A 335 -5.10 -36.86 5.41
N GLN A 336 -4.72 -36.40 4.23
CA GLN A 336 -3.65 -35.42 3.99
C GLN A 336 -4.15 -33.98 3.98
N THR A 337 -5.47 -33.77 4.13
CA THR A 337 -6.05 -32.42 4.15
C THR A 337 -5.85 -31.80 5.53
N GLN A 338 -5.20 -30.65 5.57
CA GLN A 338 -4.99 -29.81 6.76
C GLN A 338 -5.76 -28.50 6.61
N ILE A 339 -6.17 -27.89 7.72
CA ILE A 339 -6.73 -26.54 7.77
C ILE A 339 -5.69 -25.64 8.41
N TRP A 340 -5.30 -24.59 7.69
CA TRP A 340 -4.41 -23.56 8.24
C TRP A 340 -5.21 -22.28 8.47
N ASN A 341 -5.11 -21.71 9.67
CA ASN A 341 -5.63 -20.38 9.96
C ASN A 341 -4.58 -19.35 9.51
N ILE A 342 -4.94 -18.54 8.54
CA ILE A 342 -4.09 -17.54 7.93
C ILE A 342 -4.56 -16.10 8.24
N THR A 343 -5.45 -15.91 9.18
CA THR A 343 -6.00 -14.60 9.58
C THR A 343 -4.90 -13.64 10.01
N ASP A 344 -4.00 -14.11 10.85
CA ASP A 344 -2.78 -13.38 11.23
C ASP A 344 -1.59 -13.91 10.41
N ARG A 345 -1.10 -13.09 9.50
CA ARG A 345 0.03 -13.44 8.61
C ARG A 345 1.35 -13.62 9.37
N ALA A 346 1.46 -13.05 10.57
CA ALA A 346 2.61 -13.24 11.45
C ALA A 346 2.56 -14.56 12.24
N HIS A 347 1.35 -15.15 12.43
CA HIS A 347 1.13 -16.30 13.28
C HIS A 347 0.20 -17.33 12.65
N ILE A 348 0.60 -17.85 11.49
CA ILE A 348 -0.14 -18.93 10.81
C ILE A 348 -0.10 -20.20 11.64
N THR A 349 -1.26 -20.85 11.80
CA THR A 349 -1.38 -22.08 12.61
C THR A 349 -2.16 -23.17 11.89
N ARG A 350 -1.85 -24.43 12.16
CA ARG A 350 -2.70 -25.57 11.80
C ARG A 350 -3.86 -25.69 12.80
N VAL A 351 -5.08 -25.72 12.29
CA VAL A 351 -6.28 -25.89 13.12
C VAL A 351 -6.53 -27.37 13.36
N PRO A 352 -6.78 -27.81 14.63
CA PRO A 352 -7.22 -29.17 14.92
C PRO A 352 -8.52 -29.48 14.19
N ALA A 353 -8.55 -30.60 13.46
CA ALA A 353 -9.70 -31.03 12.69
C ALA A 353 -9.88 -32.55 12.77
N THR A 354 -11.13 -33.02 12.64
CA THR A 354 -11.49 -34.43 12.69
C THR A 354 -12.05 -34.88 11.34
N LEU A 355 -11.45 -35.91 10.74
CA LEU A 355 -11.93 -36.51 9.50
C LEU A 355 -12.88 -37.66 9.82
N SER A 356 -14.09 -37.63 9.24
CA SER A 356 -15.06 -38.72 9.25
C SER A 356 -15.54 -38.99 7.83
N GLY A 357 -15.19 -40.16 7.29
CA GLY A 357 -15.36 -40.45 5.88
C GLY A 357 -14.51 -39.48 5.04
N ASN A 358 -15.16 -38.65 4.22
CA ASN A 358 -14.52 -37.59 3.43
C ASN A 358 -14.88 -36.19 3.91
N THR A 359 -15.40 -36.05 5.12
CA THR A 359 -15.77 -34.75 5.73
C THR A 359 -14.82 -34.41 6.86
N LEU A 360 -14.14 -33.28 6.74
CA LEU A 360 -13.25 -32.73 7.75
C LEU A 360 -14.01 -31.67 8.57
N THR A 361 -14.13 -31.87 9.88
CA THR A 361 -14.82 -30.95 10.79
C THR A 361 -13.82 -30.22 11.67
N PHE A 362 -13.96 -28.92 11.81
CA PHE A 362 -13.15 -28.06 12.70
C PHE A 362 -13.97 -26.89 13.22
N VAL A 363 -13.44 -26.16 14.20
CA VAL A 363 -14.15 -25.05 14.90
C VAL A 363 -13.33 -23.77 14.82
N GLY A 364 -14.02 -22.64 14.59
CA GLY A 364 -13.44 -21.30 14.64
C GLY A 364 -14.37 -20.29 15.30
N ILE A 365 -13.89 -19.08 15.58
CA ILE A 365 -14.65 -17.99 16.19
C ILE A 365 -14.38 -16.70 15.40
N ASN A 366 -15.46 -16.02 14.96
CA ASN A 366 -15.42 -14.76 14.17
C ASN A 366 -15.71 -13.52 15.03
N GLU A 367 -15.36 -13.53 16.31
CA GLU A 367 -15.74 -12.46 17.24
C GLU A 367 -15.15 -11.10 16.88
N THR A 368 -13.86 -11.02 16.65
CA THR A 368 -13.15 -9.76 16.37
C THR A 368 -12.87 -9.54 14.89
N ALA A 369 -12.77 -10.62 14.13
CA ALA A 369 -12.55 -10.61 12.68
C ALA A 369 -13.14 -11.86 12.05
N VAL A 370 -13.51 -11.79 10.77
CA VAL A 370 -13.80 -12.99 9.99
C VAL A 370 -12.50 -13.77 9.82
N GLN A 371 -12.48 -15.00 10.32
CA GLN A 371 -11.31 -15.86 10.21
C GLN A 371 -11.08 -16.27 8.75
N GLU A 372 -9.82 -16.25 8.35
CA GLU A 372 -9.37 -16.74 7.05
C GLU A 372 -8.67 -18.08 7.19
N TYR A 373 -9.13 -19.02 6.40
CA TYR A 373 -8.55 -20.36 6.38
C TYR A 373 -8.08 -20.73 4.99
N VAL A 374 -7.12 -21.64 4.92
CA VAL A 374 -6.81 -22.38 3.71
C VAL A 374 -6.81 -23.88 4.02
N ALA A 375 -7.61 -24.64 3.26
CA ALA A 375 -7.52 -26.08 3.26
C ALA A 375 -6.39 -26.51 2.32
N VAL A 376 -5.50 -27.38 2.78
CA VAL A 376 -4.28 -27.80 2.07
C VAL A 376 -4.21 -29.31 2.05
N ASN A 377 -4.26 -29.93 0.87
CA ASN A 377 -3.95 -31.36 0.70
C ASN A 377 -2.45 -31.49 0.49
N THR A 378 -1.71 -31.85 1.53
CA THR A 378 -0.24 -31.83 1.52
C THR A 378 0.40 -32.68 0.42
N ASN A 379 -0.29 -33.71 -0.09
CA ASN A 379 0.14 -34.53 -1.22
C ASN A 379 -0.40 -34.03 -2.59
N GLY A 380 -0.89 -32.80 -2.65
CA GLY A 380 -1.42 -32.20 -3.87
C GLY A 380 -0.34 -31.89 -4.91
N THR A 381 -0.79 -31.39 -6.06
CA THR A 381 0.07 -30.96 -7.18
C THR A 381 -0.37 -29.60 -7.72
N GLY A 382 0.47 -28.96 -8.54
CA GLY A 382 0.13 -27.65 -9.13
C GLY A 382 0.19 -26.51 -8.11
N TRP A 383 1.15 -26.59 -7.20
CA TRP A 383 1.48 -25.52 -6.25
C TRP A 383 2.05 -24.29 -6.94
N LEU A 384 1.86 -23.14 -6.32
CA LEU A 384 2.59 -21.95 -6.71
C LEU A 384 4.07 -22.10 -6.37
N THR A 385 4.93 -21.48 -7.18
CA THR A 385 6.38 -21.42 -6.94
C THR A 385 6.80 -19.95 -6.88
N PRO A 386 7.59 -19.54 -5.88
CA PRO A 386 8.06 -18.16 -5.81
C PRO A 386 9.23 -17.95 -6.77
N ASP A 387 9.39 -16.71 -7.25
CA ASP A 387 10.59 -16.31 -7.97
C ASP A 387 11.72 -16.00 -7.00
N ILE A 388 12.93 -16.45 -7.31
CA ILE A 388 14.14 -16.09 -6.57
C ILE A 388 14.60 -14.70 -7.01
N VAL A 389 14.68 -13.76 -6.06
CA VAL A 389 15.23 -12.41 -6.32
C VAL A 389 16.74 -12.42 -6.18
N GLY A 390 17.26 -13.09 -5.17
CA GLY A 390 18.69 -13.24 -4.90
C GLY A 390 19.06 -13.04 -3.44
N SER A 391 20.34 -13.14 -3.14
CA SER A 391 20.90 -12.86 -1.81
C SER A 391 20.82 -11.36 -1.49
N ILE A 392 20.70 -11.05 -0.21
CA ILE A 392 20.75 -9.67 0.29
C ILE A 392 21.85 -9.55 1.35
N ASP A 393 22.44 -8.35 1.43
CA ASP A 393 23.40 -8.01 2.47
C ASP A 393 22.70 -7.88 3.83
N ASN A 394 23.45 -8.16 4.90
CA ASN A 394 22.97 -7.94 6.26
C ASN A 394 22.71 -6.46 6.50
N GLN A 395 21.59 -6.16 7.17
CA GLN A 395 21.13 -4.82 7.46
C GLN A 395 20.41 -4.75 8.81
N ASN A 396 20.36 -3.57 9.44
CA ASN A 396 19.73 -3.44 10.75
C ASN A 396 19.28 -2.01 11.03
N LEU A 397 18.25 -1.55 10.38
CA LEU A 397 17.65 -0.23 10.61
C LEU A 397 16.92 -0.17 11.96
N HIS A 398 16.40 -1.31 12.44
CA HIS A 398 15.80 -1.42 13.77
C HIS A 398 16.78 -1.15 14.91
N ARG A 399 18.10 -1.17 14.67
CA ARG A 399 19.10 -0.80 15.67
C ARG A 399 19.28 0.71 15.83
N LEU A 400 18.81 1.50 14.89
CA LEU A 400 18.97 2.96 14.90
C LEU A 400 18.26 3.61 16.09
N LYS A 401 18.93 4.54 16.73
CA LYS A 401 18.44 5.33 17.88
C LYS A 401 19.07 6.72 17.84
N ASN A 402 18.34 7.72 18.31
CA ASN A 402 18.85 9.08 18.47
C ASN A 402 19.43 9.64 17.18
N ILE A 403 18.67 9.54 16.09
CA ILE A 403 19.06 10.05 14.77
C ILE A 403 18.28 11.35 14.52
N ASP A 404 19.00 12.44 14.27
CA ASP A 404 18.44 13.73 13.94
C ASP A 404 18.09 13.86 12.45
N TYR A 405 18.91 13.27 11.58
CA TYR A 405 18.81 13.42 10.13
C TYR A 405 18.87 12.05 9.44
N VAL A 406 17.86 11.74 8.69
CA VAL A 406 17.77 10.50 7.89
C VAL A 406 17.80 10.86 6.41
N ILE A 407 18.62 10.16 5.63
CA ILE A 407 18.59 10.20 4.16
C ILE A 407 18.18 8.83 3.65
N ILE A 408 17.14 8.79 2.81
CA ILE A 408 16.76 7.60 2.05
C ILE A 408 17.14 7.82 0.59
N CYS A 409 17.79 6.84 -0.04
CA CYS A 409 18.25 6.96 -1.42
C CYS A 409 18.34 5.60 -2.11
N PRO A 410 18.37 5.53 -3.45
CA PRO A 410 18.82 4.35 -4.19
C PRO A 410 20.24 3.96 -3.80
N ALA A 411 20.58 2.67 -3.92
CA ALA A 411 21.88 2.13 -3.49
C ALA A 411 23.08 2.85 -4.12
N GLU A 412 22.97 3.27 -5.38
CA GLU A 412 24.05 3.96 -6.09
C GLU A 412 24.36 5.36 -5.54
N TYR A 413 23.43 5.99 -4.79
CA TYR A 413 23.63 7.33 -4.22
C TYR A 413 24.13 7.33 -2.78
N VAL A 414 24.33 6.17 -2.15
CA VAL A 414 24.76 6.05 -0.74
C VAL A 414 26.05 6.83 -0.46
N GLY A 415 27.00 6.82 -1.40
CA GLY A 415 28.25 7.59 -1.27
C GLY A 415 28.01 9.09 -1.15
N GLU A 416 27.17 9.64 -2.02
CA GLU A 416 26.84 11.07 -2.04
C GLU A 416 25.93 11.47 -0.87
N ALA A 417 24.95 10.63 -0.52
CA ALA A 417 24.12 10.81 0.66
C ALA A 417 24.96 10.87 1.94
N THR A 418 25.93 9.98 2.05
CA THR A 418 26.87 9.94 3.19
C THR A 418 27.73 11.21 3.23
N ARG A 419 28.25 11.65 2.09
CA ARG A 419 29.05 12.89 1.99
C ARG A 419 28.25 14.12 2.44
N LEU A 420 26.98 14.21 2.01
CA LEU A 420 26.08 15.29 2.43
C LEU A 420 25.77 15.23 3.93
N ALA A 421 25.41 14.07 4.46
CA ALA A 421 25.14 13.87 5.88
C ALA A 421 26.34 14.25 6.75
N GLN A 422 27.55 13.86 6.36
CA GLN A 422 28.78 14.24 7.05
C GLN A 422 29.04 15.76 7.01
N ALA A 423 28.73 16.42 5.90
CA ALA A 423 28.87 17.87 5.80
C ALA A 423 27.92 18.60 6.78
N HIS A 424 26.66 18.16 6.87
CA HIS A 424 25.71 18.67 7.87
C HIS A 424 26.19 18.41 9.30
N ALA A 425 26.64 17.19 9.60
CA ALA A 425 27.12 16.83 10.93
C ALA A 425 28.31 17.69 11.39
N ARG A 426 29.25 18.00 10.47
CA ARG A 426 30.36 18.92 10.78
C ARG A 426 29.92 20.32 11.14
N LYS A 427 28.80 20.80 10.57
CA LYS A 427 28.31 22.17 10.79
C LYS A 427 27.38 22.31 11.99
N GLN A 428 26.56 21.30 12.26
CA GLN A 428 25.45 21.37 13.19
C GLN A 428 25.57 20.40 14.36
N ALA A 429 26.60 19.55 14.39
CA ALA A 429 26.81 18.50 15.40
C ALA A 429 25.62 17.55 15.57
N ILE A 430 24.93 17.22 14.44
CA ILE A 430 23.79 16.32 14.39
C ILE A 430 24.19 14.87 14.14
N THR A 431 23.37 13.95 14.63
CA THR A 431 23.46 12.52 14.32
C THR A 431 22.71 12.23 13.03
N TRP A 432 23.20 11.26 12.25
CA TRP A 432 22.61 10.94 10.96
C TRP A 432 22.63 9.48 10.63
N ALA A 433 21.75 9.08 9.72
CA ALA A 433 21.72 7.76 9.10
C ALA A 433 21.42 7.87 7.61
N VAL A 434 22.05 7.01 6.82
CA VAL A 434 21.72 6.81 5.40
C VAL A 434 21.18 5.40 5.25
N ALA A 435 20.05 5.25 4.59
CA ALA A 435 19.43 3.97 4.29
C ALA A 435 19.08 3.92 2.80
N THR A 436 19.20 2.74 2.18
CA THR A 436 18.60 2.56 0.86
C THR A 436 17.11 2.30 0.97
N ASP A 437 16.35 2.64 -0.08
CA ASP A 437 14.94 2.31 -0.21
C ASP A 437 14.71 0.81 0.01
N GLN A 438 15.56 -0.05 -0.59
CA GLN A 438 15.48 -1.50 -0.44
C GLN A 438 15.69 -1.96 1.01
N GLN A 439 16.62 -1.34 1.74
CA GLN A 439 16.79 -1.63 3.17
C GLN A 439 15.55 -1.27 3.98
N VAL A 440 14.91 -0.15 3.65
CA VAL A 440 13.68 0.27 4.32
C VAL A 440 12.54 -0.69 4.00
N TYR A 441 12.35 -1.07 2.73
CA TYR A 441 11.33 -2.05 2.37
C TYR A 441 11.56 -3.40 3.04
N ASN A 442 12.79 -3.88 3.07
CA ASN A 442 13.11 -5.19 3.67
C ASN A 442 12.66 -5.27 5.13
N GLU A 443 12.90 -4.24 5.94
CA GLU A 443 12.58 -4.26 7.36
C GLU A 443 11.17 -3.74 7.71
N PHE A 444 10.61 -2.81 6.93
CA PHE A 444 9.36 -2.11 7.31
C PHE A 444 8.14 -2.49 6.47
N SER A 445 8.32 -3.21 5.35
CA SER A 445 7.24 -3.68 4.48
C SER A 445 7.46 -5.09 3.91
N SER A 446 8.16 -5.95 4.64
CA SER A 446 8.45 -7.34 4.20
C SER A 446 9.14 -7.40 2.83
N GLY A 447 9.99 -6.43 2.51
CA GLY A 447 10.67 -6.34 1.22
C GLY A 447 9.83 -5.79 0.07
N THR A 448 8.53 -5.56 0.30
CA THR A 448 7.60 -5.03 -0.70
C THR A 448 7.72 -3.51 -0.80
N PRO A 449 7.92 -2.94 -1.98
CA PRO A 449 7.83 -1.50 -2.16
C PRO A 449 6.50 -0.95 -1.63
N ASP A 450 6.57 -0.03 -0.68
CA ASP A 450 5.43 0.69 -0.11
C ASP A 450 5.93 2.03 0.45
N ALA A 451 5.37 3.14 0.00
CA ALA A 451 5.77 4.48 0.46
C ALA A 451 5.61 4.63 1.98
N THR A 452 4.62 3.96 2.57
CA THR A 452 4.39 3.98 4.02
C THR A 452 5.53 3.36 4.83
N ALA A 453 6.41 2.54 4.21
CA ALA A 453 7.58 1.99 4.87
C ALA A 453 8.56 3.10 5.31
N TYR A 454 8.77 4.14 4.48
CA TYR A 454 9.59 5.31 4.85
C TYR A 454 9.02 6.00 6.08
N ARG A 455 7.69 6.17 6.11
CA ARG A 455 7.00 6.79 7.23
C ARG A 455 7.09 5.95 8.51
N TRP A 456 7.04 4.60 8.41
CA TRP A 456 7.22 3.70 9.55
C TRP A 456 8.64 3.71 10.12
N LEU A 457 9.66 3.83 9.28
CA LEU A 457 11.04 4.06 9.75
C LEU A 457 11.12 5.35 10.59
N MET A 458 10.57 6.45 10.07
CA MET A 458 10.57 7.73 10.78
C MET A 458 9.72 7.68 12.07
N LYS A 459 8.56 6.99 12.05
CA LYS A 459 7.72 6.74 13.23
C LYS A 459 8.47 5.98 14.31
N MET A 460 9.19 4.91 13.96
CA MET A 460 10.00 4.16 14.91
C MET A 460 11.04 5.06 15.59
N LEU A 461 11.75 5.88 14.83
CA LEU A 461 12.76 6.79 15.37
C LEU A 461 12.12 7.88 16.25
N TYR A 462 10.96 8.41 15.84
CA TYR A 462 10.20 9.42 16.56
C TYR A 462 9.70 8.89 17.91
N ASP A 463 9.12 7.69 17.94
CA ASP A 463 8.60 7.04 19.16
C ASP A 463 9.71 6.64 20.14
N ARG A 464 10.89 6.26 19.61
CA ARG A 464 12.07 5.93 20.42
C ARG A 464 12.79 7.15 20.99
N GLY A 465 12.51 8.35 20.46
CA GLY A 465 13.07 9.58 20.96
C GLY A 465 12.62 9.82 22.40
N THR A 466 13.58 9.94 23.34
CA THR A 466 13.30 10.20 24.75
C THR A 466 13.62 11.66 25.09
N GLY A 467 12.62 12.40 25.58
CA GLY A 467 12.76 13.82 25.86
C GLY A 467 12.84 14.68 24.60
N SER A 468 13.31 15.91 24.72
CA SER A 468 13.39 16.87 23.62
C SER A 468 14.58 16.66 22.67
N ASN A 469 15.50 15.75 22.99
CA ASN A 469 16.85 15.81 22.43
C ASN A 469 17.20 14.73 21.42
N HIS A 470 16.29 13.81 21.06
CA HIS A 470 16.67 12.67 20.21
C HIS A 470 15.56 12.17 19.29
N LYS A 471 14.55 12.99 19.01
CA LYS A 471 13.59 12.72 17.94
C LYS A 471 14.20 13.15 16.61
N PRO A 472 13.89 12.47 15.50
CA PRO A 472 14.32 12.93 14.19
C PRO A 472 13.78 14.35 13.92
N SER A 473 14.60 15.17 13.28
CA SER A 473 14.24 16.52 12.86
C SER A 473 14.05 16.63 11.36
N TRP A 474 14.75 15.79 10.60
CA TRP A 474 14.75 15.90 9.14
C TRP A 474 14.80 14.52 8.46
N LEU A 475 14.04 14.43 7.38
CA LEU A 475 14.10 13.38 6.37
C LEU A 475 14.47 14.00 5.02
N LEU A 476 15.47 13.45 4.34
CA LEU A 476 15.78 13.77 2.96
C LEU A 476 15.57 12.53 2.09
N LEU A 477 14.82 12.69 1.02
CA LEU A 477 14.66 11.72 -0.05
C LEU A 477 15.62 12.14 -1.19
N MET A 478 16.71 11.40 -1.38
CA MET A 478 17.66 11.66 -2.47
C MET A 478 17.37 10.73 -3.63
N GLY A 479 16.53 11.16 -4.54
CA GLY A 479 16.01 10.46 -5.71
C GLY A 479 14.76 11.16 -6.21
N ASP A 480 14.51 11.10 -7.51
CA ASP A 480 13.34 11.68 -8.12
C ASP A 480 12.05 10.96 -7.71
N GLY A 481 10.90 11.55 -7.94
CA GLY A 481 9.58 10.99 -7.69
C GLY A 481 8.78 10.84 -8.98
N THR A 482 7.80 9.95 -8.98
CA THR A 482 6.86 9.78 -10.08
C THR A 482 5.46 9.49 -9.55
N PHE A 483 4.41 9.86 -10.28
CA PHE A 483 3.06 9.38 -10.00
C PHE A 483 2.91 7.90 -10.37
N ASP A 484 3.68 7.42 -11.34
CA ASP A 484 3.66 6.03 -11.81
C ASP A 484 4.69 5.17 -11.03
N ASN A 485 4.42 4.96 -9.74
CA ASN A 485 5.32 4.25 -8.83
C ASN A 485 5.63 2.79 -9.26
N ARG A 486 4.74 2.15 -10.04
CA ARG A 486 4.93 0.79 -10.58
C ARG A 486 5.49 0.76 -12.01
N LYS A 487 5.68 1.92 -12.63
CA LYS A 487 6.17 2.06 -14.01
C LYS A 487 5.26 1.36 -15.03
N LEU A 488 3.95 1.57 -14.90
CA LEU A 488 2.92 0.98 -15.76
C LEU A 488 2.83 1.67 -17.13
N LEU A 489 3.00 3.00 -17.15
CA LEU A 489 2.85 3.84 -18.34
C LEU A 489 4.19 4.24 -18.92
N THR A 490 5.25 4.32 -18.12
CA THR A 490 6.56 4.78 -18.56
C THR A 490 7.66 3.84 -18.10
N THR A 491 8.62 3.59 -18.96
CA THR A 491 9.88 2.90 -18.63
C THR A 491 11.00 3.89 -18.29
N SER A 492 10.76 5.19 -18.44
CA SER A 492 11.71 6.24 -18.10
C SER A 492 11.72 6.49 -16.58
N GLY A 493 12.80 7.09 -16.08
CA GLY A 493 12.99 7.35 -14.66
C GLY A 493 13.59 6.14 -13.94
N GLN A 494 14.90 6.04 -13.98
CA GLN A 494 15.66 5.16 -13.10
C GLN A 494 15.94 5.93 -11.79
N ASN A 495 16.16 5.20 -10.70
CA ASN A 495 16.50 5.79 -9.40
C ASN A 495 15.44 6.71 -8.80
N THR A 496 14.17 6.41 -9.06
CA THR A 496 13.06 7.07 -8.39
C THR A 496 12.82 6.47 -7.02
N LEU A 497 12.50 7.34 -6.06
CA LEU A 497 11.96 6.95 -4.76
C LEU A 497 10.44 7.09 -4.78
N LEU A 498 9.76 6.19 -4.08
CA LEU A 498 8.30 6.24 -4.00
C LEU A 498 7.82 7.59 -3.45
N THR A 499 6.71 8.05 -4.00
CA THR A 499 5.95 9.21 -3.52
C THR A 499 4.63 8.74 -2.91
N TYR A 500 4.14 9.47 -1.91
CA TYR A 500 2.74 9.33 -1.53
C TYR A 500 1.86 9.92 -2.63
N GLN A 501 0.83 9.20 -3.00
CA GLN A 501 -0.16 9.63 -3.98
C GLN A 501 -1.54 9.77 -3.34
N ALA A 502 -2.24 10.86 -3.62
CA ALA A 502 -3.64 11.02 -3.26
C ALA A 502 -4.50 9.92 -3.90
N LYS A 503 -5.61 9.57 -3.26
CA LYS A 503 -6.56 8.59 -3.83
C LYS A 503 -7.24 9.07 -5.09
N ASN A 504 -7.47 10.38 -5.18
CA ASN A 504 -8.17 10.96 -6.33
C ASN A 504 -7.28 10.91 -7.56
N SER A 505 -7.77 10.31 -8.63
CA SER A 505 -7.11 10.24 -9.95
C SER A 505 -8.02 10.71 -11.07
N THR A 506 -9.04 11.54 -10.73
CA THR A 506 -10.01 12.08 -11.70
C THR A 506 -10.09 13.60 -11.70
N VAL A 507 -9.51 14.27 -10.69
CA VAL A 507 -9.52 15.73 -10.56
C VAL A 507 -8.09 16.21 -10.31
N GLU A 508 -7.52 16.97 -11.23
CA GLU A 508 -6.11 17.43 -11.19
C GLU A 508 -5.75 18.13 -9.88
N THR A 509 -6.61 19.02 -9.38
CA THR A 509 -6.37 19.77 -8.14
C THR A 509 -6.49 18.92 -6.85
N LYS A 510 -6.88 17.64 -6.97
CA LYS A 510 -7.01 16.69 -5.87
C LYS A 510 -6.08 15.47 -6.03
N ALA A 511 -5.41 15.38 -7.16
CA ALA A 511 -4.52 14.28 -7.52
C ALA A 511 -3.07 14.73 -7.41
N TYR A 512 -2.56 14.76 -6.20
CA TYR A 512 -1.22 15.26 -5.90
C TYR A 512 -0.32 14.16 -5.34
N ALA A 513 0.98 14.31 -5.60
CA ALA A 513 2.04 13.66 -4.84
C ALA A 513 2.44 14.56 -3.69
N SER A 514 2.78 13.98 -2.54
CA SER A 514 3.22 14.77 -1.37
C SER A 514 4.27 14.03 -0.56
N ASP A 515 5.39 14.71 -0.32
CA ASP A 515 6.41 14.24 0.60
C ASP A 515 6.11 14.63 2.06
N ASP A 516 5.19 15.59 2.30
CA ASP A 516 4.72 15.95 3.65
C ASP A 516 4.17 14.75 4.41
N TYR A 517 3.58 13.78 3.69
CA TYR A 517 3.07 12.52 4.24
C TYR A 517 4.09 11.81 5.14
N PHE A 518 5.36 11.86 4.78
CA PHE A 518 6.42 11.19 5.55
C PHE A 518 6.76 11.92 6.85
N GLY A 519 6.29 13.17 7.00
CA GLY A 519 6.48 13.99 8.17
C GLY A 519 5.35 13.96 9.20
N PHE A 520 4.21 13.31 8.89
CA PHE A 520 3.08 13.14 9.80
C PHE A 520 3.29 11.94 10.71
N LEU A 521 3.79 12.13 11.92
CA LEU A 521 4.23 11.06 12.80
C LEU A 521 3.36 10.85 14.04
N ASP A 522 2.40 11.73 14.30
CA ASP A 522 1.40 11.49 15.34
C ASP A 522 0.39 10.42 14.93
N ASN A 523 -0.19 9.73 15.91
CA ASN A 523 -1.02 8.54 15.67
C ASN A 523 -2.30 8.81 14.85
N ASN A 524 -2.83 10.04 14.90
CA ASN A 524 -4.12 10.41 14.28
C ASN A 524 -3.95 11.08 12.90
N GLU A 525 -2.79 10.97 12.27
CA GLU A 525 -2.44 11.71 11.05
C GLU A 525 -2.15 10.77 9.87
N GLY A 526 -2.23 11.32 8.66
CA GLY A 526 -1.75 10.70 7.42
C GLY A 526 -2.66 9.63 6.81
N GLU A 527 -3.83 9.30 7.38
CA GLU A 527 -4.75 8.32 6.79
C GLU A 527 -5.63 8.93 5.69
N ASN A 528 -5.99 10.21 5.82
CA ASN A 528 -6.91 10.89 4.91
C ASN A 528 -6.17 12.00 4.15
N ASP A 529 -5.55 11.64 3.03
CA ASP A 529 -4.97 12.56 2.07
C ASP A 529 -4.10 13.67 2.69
N THR A 530 -3.09 13.28 3.48
CA THR A 530 -2.10 14.21 4.06
C THR A 530 -2.68 15.24 5.05
N GLN A 531 -3.77 14.93 5.72
CA GLN A 531 -4.24 15.75 6.84
C GLN A 531 -3.38 15.49 8.08
N GLY A 532 -2.79 16.55 8.61
CA GLY A 532 -1.96 16.46 9.78
C GLY A 532 -1.06 17.69 9.94
N ARG A 533 -0.18 17.61 10.93
CA ARG A 533 0.87 18.58 11.17
C ARG A 533 2.23 17.90 11.09
N MET A 534 3.10 18.41 10.25
CA MET A 534 4.45 17.87 10.12
C MET A 534 5.22 17.97 11.45
N ASP A 535 5.72 16.85 11.93
CA ASP A 535 6.56 16.74 13.12
C ASP A 535 8.04 16.95 12.80
N ILE A 536 8.43 16.72 11.55
CA ILE A 536 9.79 16.84 11.04
C ILE A 536 9.82 17.60 9.72
N GLY A 537 10.96 18.18 9.38
CA GLY A 537 11.20 18.72 8.04
C GLY A 537 11.44 17.59 7.05
N VAL A 538 10.76 17.64 5.91
CA VAL A 538 10.95 16.69 4.80
C VAL A 538 11.41 17.44 3.56
N GLY A 539 12.39 16.90 2.86
CA GLY A 539 12.88 17.45 1.59
C GLY A 539 13.18 16.35 0.60
N ARG A 540 13.17 16.70 -0.69
CA ARG A 540 13.57 15.81 -1.78
C ARG A 540 14.63 16.49 -2.66
N LEU A 541 15.66 15.72 -3.02
CA LEU A 541 16.56 16.07 -4.11
C LEU A 541 16.16 15.22 -5.32
N PRO A 542 15.46 15.80 -6.32
CA PRO A 542 14.93 15.06 -7.46
C PRO A 542 16.03 14.79 -8.49
N VAL A 543 16.95 13.91 -8.14
CA VAL A 543 18.08 13.50 -8.97
C VAL A 543 17.84 12.11 -9.55
N ASN A 544 18.11 11.96 -10.85
CA ASN A 544 17.87 10.73 -11.60
C ASN A 544 19.16 9.95 -11.91
N THR A 545 20.32 10.58 -11.79
CA THR A 545 21.62 9.99 -12.10
C THR A 545 22.62 10.27 -10.98
N LEU A 546 23.63 9.41 -10.88
CA LEU A 546 24.75 9.63 -9.93
C LEU A 546 25.45 10.97 -10.19
N THR A 547 25.59 11.38 -11.45
CA THR A 547 26.20 12.67 -11.82
C THR A 547 25.38 13.84 -11.29
N GLU A 548 24.06 13.80 -11.43
CA GLU A 548 23.19 14.84 -10.85
C GLU A 548 23.27 14.86 -9.32
N ALA A 549 23.29 13.68 -8.69
CA ALA A 549 23.47 13.57 -7.23
C ALA A 549 24.79 14.20 -6.79
N GLN A 550 25.89 13.93 -7.49
CA GLN A 550 27.21 14.53 -7.22
C GLN A 550 27.16 16.05 -7.35
N GLN A 551 26.65 16.57 -8.47
CA GLN A 551 26.54 18.01 -8.73
C GLN A 551 25.69 18.73 -7.68
N MET A 552 24.56 18.11 -7.28
CA MET A 552 23.69 18.67 -6.25
C MET A 552 24.36 18.68 -4.89
N VAL A 553 25.05 17.61 -4.51
CA VAL A 553 25.78 17.54 -3.23
C VAL A 553 26.97 18.49 -3.24
N ASP A 554 27.71 18.63 -4.36
CA ASP A 554 28.77 19.62 -4.49
C ASP A 554 28.25 21.06 -4.26
N LYS A 555 27.13 21.41 -4.89
CA LYS A 555 26.47 22.69 -4.71
C LYS A 555 26.08 22.94 -3.24
N LEU A 556 25.46 21.97 -2.59
CA LEU A 556 25.02 22.10 -1.19
C LEU A 556 26.20 22.20 -0.23
N VAL A 557 27.22 21.37 -0.42
CA VAL A 557 28.44 21.40 0.41
C VAL A 557 29.17 22.73 0.24
N ALA A 558 29.37 23.20 -1.00
CA ALA A 558 30.01 24.49 -1.26
C ALA A 558 29.23 25.66 -0.63
N TYR A 559 27.90 25.61 -0.64
CA TYR A 559 27.07 26.60 0.05
C TYR A 559 27.25 26.55 1.58
N MET A 560 27.24 25.36 2.17
CA MET A 560 27.44 25.17 3.61
C MET A 560 28.85 25.59 4.07
N GLU A 561 29.87 25.32 3.28
CA GLU A 561 31.25 25.70 3.56
C GLU A 561 31.52 27.17 3.33
N ASN A 562 30.54 27.87 2.79
CA ASN A 562 30.62 29.27 2.45
C ASN A 562 31.78 29.64 1.50
N SER A 563 32.06 28.73 0.56
CA SER A 563 33.16 28.85 -0.39
C SER A 563 32.97 29.97 -1.43
N SER A 564 31.75 30.49 -1.57
CA SER A 564 31.41 31.59 -2.48
C SER A 564 30.72 32.69 -1.71
N TYR A 565 31.34 33.89 -1.70
CA TYR A 565 30.79 35.09 -1.12
C TYR A 565 30.12 35.95 -2.19
N GLY A 566 29.03 36.65 -1.80
CA GLY A 566 28.37 37.59 -2.71
C GLY A 566 27.09 38.16 -2.13
N LYS A 567 26.66 39.29 -2.64
CA LYS A 567 25.41 39.97 -2.23
C LYS A 567 24.18 39.06 -2.42
N TRP A 568 24.26 38.08 -3.32
CA TRP A 568 23.19 37.14 -3.58
C TRP A 568 22.73 36.32 -2.35
N LYS A 569 23.62 36.12 -1.38
CA LYS A 569 23.29 35.37 -0.14
C LYS A 569 22.32 36.12 0.80
N ASN A 570 22.22 37.43 0.64
CA ASN A 570 21.32 38.27 1.45
C ASN A 570 20.08 38.69 0.61
N GLN A 571 19.90 38.16 -0.58
CA GLN A 571 18.76 38.49 -1.42
C GLN A 571 17.69 37.42 -1.35
N LEU A 572 16.44 37.81 -1.13
CA LEU A 572 15.26 36.98 -1.23
C LEU A 572 14.39 37.52 -2.35
N ILE A 573 13.95 36.62 -3.23
CA ILE A 573 13.09 36.99 -4.37
C ILE A 573 11.66 36.56 -4.03
N PHE A 574 10.73 37.49 -4.15
CA PHE A 574 9.29 37.29 -4.03
C PHE A 574 8.67 37.48 -5.42
N LEU A 575 8.25 36.40 -6.03
CA LEU A 575 7.61 36.37 -7.36
C LEU A 575 6.13 36.06 -7.17
N ALA A 576 5.25 36.86 -7.77
CA ALA A 576 3.81 36.62 -7.78
C ALA A 576 3.13 37.25 -9.00
N ASP A 577 1.97 36.72 -9.33
CA ASP A 577 1.01 37.27 -10.26
C ASP A 577 -0.24 37.80 -9.52
N ASP A 578 -1.22 38.31 -10.27
CA ASP A 578 -2.52 38.79 -9.75
C ASP A 578 -3.59 37.70 -9.67
N GLY A 579 -3.22 36.45 -9.93
CA GLY A 579 -4.13 35.30 -9.88
C GLY A 579 -4.92 35.21 -8.58
N ASP A 580 -6.07 34.58 -8.64
CA ASP A 580 -6.98 34.35 -7.50
C ASP A 580 -7.37 35.64 -6.74
N ASN A 581 -7.73 36.67 -7.47
CA ASN A 581 -8.08 38.00 -6.93
C ASN A 581 -6.92 38.65 -6.15
N ASN A 582 -5.73 38.64 -6.69
CA ASN A 582 -4.48 39.15 -6.09
C ASN A 582 -4.01 38.39 -4.85
N LEU A 583 -4.49 37.18 -4.60
CA LEU A 583 -4.10 36.40 -3.43
C LEU A 583 -2.58 36.16 -3.41
N HIS A 584 -2.01 35.78 -4.55
CA HIS A 584 -0.58 35.46 -4.68
C HIS A 584 0.30 36.69 -4.40
N THR A 585 -0.04 37.84 -5.00
CA THR A 585 0.66 39.09 -4.75
C THR A 585 0.55 39.53 -3.28
N HIS A 586 -0.63 39.36 -2.68
CA HIS A 586 -0.86 39.72 -1.29
C HIS A 586 -0.03 38.86 -0.32
N VAL A 587 0.02 37.56 -0.53
CA VAL A 587 0.81 36.61 0.27
C VAL A 587 2.31 36.88 0.12
N ALA A 588 2.79 37.12 -1.10
CA ALA A 588 4.18 37.45 -1.37
C ALA A 588 4.59 38.78 -0.71
N GLU A 589 3.71 39.80 -0.77
CA GLU A 589 3.94 41.09 -0.11
C GLU A 589 4.01 40.94 1.41
N GLU A 590 3.09 40.21 2.02
CA GLU A 590 3.11 39.96 3.48
C GLU A 590 4.40 39.24 3.90
N GLY A 591 4.85 38.26 3.13
CA GLY A 591 6.11 37.56 3.32
C GLY A 591 7.32 38.49 3.26
N ALA A 592 7.40 39.32 2.22
CA ALA A 592 8.48 40.30 2.04
C ALA A 592 8.52 41.33 3.17
N GLU A 593 7.38 41.84 3.56
CA GLU A 593 7.28 42.80 4.68
C GLU A 593 7.63 42.14 6.03
N ARG A 594 7.31 40.89 6.24
CA ARG A 594 7.70 40.14 7.43
C ARG A 594 9.21 39.94 7.50
N VAL A 595 9.85 39.60 6.37
CA VAL A 595 11.31 39.54 6.28
C VAL A 595 11.93 40.89 6.62
N ARG A 596 11.48 41.97 5.98
CA ARG A 596 12.00 43.32 6.23
C ARG A 596 11.92 43.72 7.70
N ARG A 597 10.83 43.37 8.39
CA ARG A 597 10.66 43.67 9.81
C ARG A 597 11.50 42.81 10.76
N LYS A 598 11.64 41.50 10.46
CA LYS A 598 12.29 40.56 11.37
C LYS A 598 13.77 40.34 11.09
N ASN A 599 14.17 40.50 9.85
CA ASN A 599 15.53 40.23 9.36
C ASN A 599 15.94 41.33 8.37
N PRO A 600 16.19 42.56 8.84
CA PRO A 600 16.44 43.73 7.99
C PRO A 600 17.75 43.64 7.16
N ASP A 601 18.62 42.71 7.47
CA ASP A 601 19.86 42.46 6.72
C ASP A 601 19.61 41.77 5.38
N PHE A 602 18.42 41.22 5.17
CA PHE A 602 18.02 40.67 3.87
C PHE A 602 17.40 41.73 2.97
N VAL A 603 17.74 41.67 1.70
CA VAL A 603 17.14 42.47 0.62
C VAL A 603 16.00 41.67 -0.01
N ALA A 604 14.77 42.12 0.20
CA ALA A 604 13.59 41.54 -0.44
C ALA A 604 13.43 42.16 -1.85
N ASN A 605 13.74 41.37 -2.87
CA ASN A 605 13.48 41.71 -4.27
C ASN A 605 12.07 41.25 -4.64
N LYS A 606 11.20 42.18 -5.01
CA LYS A 606 9.81 41.89 -5.37
C LYS A 606 9.67 41.94 -6.88
N ILE A 607 9.17 40.87 -7.47
CA ILE A 607 8.88 40.73 -8.89
C ILE A 607 7.39 40.34 -8.99
N TYR A 608 6.53 41.36 -9.04
CA TYR A 608 5.09 41.17 -9.22
C TYR A 608 4.78 41.37 -10.71
N LEU A 609 4.20 40.37 -11.37
CA LEU A 609 4.07 40.36 -12.82
C LEU A 609 3.24 41.53 -13.35
N ASP A 610 2.24 41.98 -12.59
CA ASP A 610 1.42 43.14 -12.94
C ASP A 610 2.18 44.47 -13.05
N ALA A 611 3.35 44.56 -12.43
CA ALA A 611 4.22 45.73 -12.53
C ALA A 611 4.99 45.79 -13.87
N TYR A 612 4.85 44.75 -14.70
CA TYR A 612 5.57 44.62 -15.97
C TYR A 612 4.60 44.52 -17.15
N PRO A 613 4.92 45.05 -18.32
CA PRO A 613 4.12 44.82 -19.52
C PRO A 613 4.02 43.35 -19.89
N GLN A 614 2.80 42.90 -20.13
CA GLN A 614 2.51 41.58 -20.67
C GLN A 614 2.59 41.59 -22.18
N GLU A 615 3.24 40.60 -22.76
CA GLU A 615 3.26 40.33 -24.22
C GLU A 615 2.52 39.03 -24.48
N THR A 616 1.66 39.03 -25.51
CA THR A 616 0.88 37.85 -25.89
C THR A 616 1.22 37.50 -27.35
N ASP A 617 1.61 36.26 -27.59
CA ASP A 617 1.87 35.71 -28.90
C ASP A 617 1.19 34.33 -29.10
N ALA A 618 1.50 33.65 -30.19
CA ALA A 618 0.94 32.34 -30.52
C ALA A 618 1.34 31.22 -29.53
N SER A 619 2.39 31.43 -28.74
CA SER A 619 2.86 30.48 -27.70
C SER A 619 2.26 30.76 -26.32
N GLY A 620 1.52 31.86 -26.16
CA GLY A 620 0.88 32.25 -24.90
C GLY A 620 1.27 33.63 -24.40
N GLU A 621 1.07 33.87 -23.12
CA GLU A 621 1.38 35.11 -22.41
C GLU A 621 2.77 35.07 -21.79
N SER A 622 3.49 36.18 -21.85
CA SER A 622 4.83 36.30 -21.28
C SER A 622 5.09 37.68 -20.69
N TYR A 623 6.05 37.75 -19.76
CA TYR A 623 6.51 39.00 -19.12
C TYR A 623 8.03 39.15 -19.30
N PRO A 624 8.52 39.50 -20.51
CA PRO A 624 9.95 39.50 -20.81
C PRO A 624 10.79 40.40 -19.92
N LEU A 625 10.24 41.54 -19.47
CA LEU A 625 10.94 42.44 -18.56
C LEU A 625 11.02 41.90 -17.13
N ALA A 626 10.00 41.19 -16.67
CA ALA A 626 10.05 40.50 -15.35
C ALA A 626 11.07 39.36 -15.38
N LYS A 627 11.12 38.61 -16.48
CA LYS A 627 12.05 37.48 -16.66
C LYS A 627 13.52 37.90 -16.65
N ASN A 628 13.83 39.12 -17.03
CA ASN A 628 15.19 39.70 -17.07
C ASN A 628 15.63 40.31 -15.73
N LYS A 629 14.77 40.32 -14.69
CA LYS A 629 15.08 40.78 -13.34
C LYS A 629 15.62 39.66 -12.47
#